data_1461373b69aa26a27e21bffcad49e45a
#
_entry.id   1461373b69aa26a27e21bffcad49e45a
#
_cell.length_a   1.000
_cell.length_b   1.000
_cell.length_c   1.000
_cell.angle_alpha   90.00
_cell.angle_beta   90.00
_cell.angle_gamma   90.00
#
_symmetry.space_group_name_H-M   'P 1'
#
loop_
_entity.id
_entity.type
_entity.pdbx_description
1 polymer ?
#
loop_
_entity_poly.entity_id
_entity_poly.type
_entity_poly.pdbx_seq_one_letter_code
_entity_poly.pdbx_strand_id
1 'polypeptide(L)'
;MQENKGNIVSGIFGAFIGGLIAAIPWIAAYVFLNLLSSLAAILIAMGAYAGYKKLNGPVNKGTVWIIGIITLIIVTVANFVIIPLIYLARDGFALNLTYYKWFFSSDELMTGMIKDYVISIIFAFIGVQSIMRNIRSDRGIEDPASYQNVNEGISDIKSVFSKYHAFDKGNAISKEMVLSETGNTQLFRTLCAQRIIRRYRGNYYYDERAETDTFYRTRKVVAYVLSVTAIVLVITISLAILIVVLTE
;
A
#
# COMPACT_ATOMS: atom_id res chain seq x y z
N MET A 1 -6.51 12.40 -26.92
CA MET A 1 -6.48 11.30 -25.94
C MET A 1 -6.76 11.89 -24.58
N GLN A 2 -7.93 11.67 -24.00
CA GLN A 2 -8.21 12.04 -22.60
C GLN A 2 -7.34 11.14 -21.73
N GLU A 3 -6.40 11.72 -21.00
CA GLU A 3 -5.72 11.04 -19.89
C GLU A 3 -6.81 10.60 -18.90
N ASN A 4 -7.05 9.31 -18.85
CA ASN A 4 -7.93 8.71 -17.86
C ASN A 4 -7.27 8.90 -16.50
N LYS A 5 -7.55 10.03 -15.83
CA LYS A 5 -7.09 10.30 -14.47
C LYS A 5 -7.73 9.26 -13.57
N GLY A 6 -6.99 8.20 -13.27
CA GLY A 6 -7.46 7.14 -12.39
C GLY A 6 -8.05 7.72 -11.11
N ASN A 7 -9.19 7.18 -10.69
CA ASN A 7 -9.87 7.62 -9.48
C ASN A 7 -9.38 6.82 -8.28
N ILE A 8 -8.78 7.48 -7.31
CA ILE A 8 -8.23 6.84 -6.11
C ILE A 8 -9.32 6.15 -5.28
N VAL A 9 -10.52 6.72 -5.22
CA VAL A 9 -11.67 6.17 -4.48
C VAL A 9 -12.13 4.87 -5.14
N SER A 10 -12.27 4.87 -6.47
CA SER A 10 -12.59 3.66 -7.24
C SER A 10 -11.52 2.58 -7.05
N GLY A 11 -10.25 2.96 -7.06
CA GLY A 11 -9.15 2.05 -6.77
C GLY A 11 -9.23 1.42 -5.37
N ILE A 12 -9.49 2.23 -4.32
CA ILE A 12 -9.66 1.74 -2.95
C ILE A 12 -10.82 0.74 -2.87
N PHE A 13 -11.95 1.05 -3.50
CA PHE A 13 -13.09 0.14 -3.53
C PHE A 13 -12.76 -1.16 -4.26
N GLY A 14 -12.04 -1.06 -5.38
CA GLY A 14 -11.52 -2.22 -6.10
C GLY A 14 -10.58 -3.08 -5.28
N ALA A 15 -9.68 -2.44 -4.53
CA ALA A 15 -8.77 -3.14 -3.63
C ALA A 15 -9.51 -3.90 -2.53
N PHE A 16 -10.55 -3.30 -1.98
CA PHE A 16 -11.37 -3.95 -0.95
C PHE A 16 -12.07 -5.21 -1.51
N ILE A 17 -12.74 -5.07 -2.65
CA ILE A 17 -13.42 -6.21 -3.33
C ILE A 17 -12.41 -7.30 -3.71
N GLY A 18 -11.31 -6.92 -4.37
CA GLY A 18 -10.29 -7.87 -4.81
C GLY A 18 -9.63 -8.61 -3.65
N GLY A 19 -9.36 -7.91 -2.54
CA GLY A 19 -8.82 -8.51 -1.33
C GLY A 19 -9.80 -9.44 -0.63
N LEU A 20 -11.09 -9.09 -0.55
CA LEU A 20 -12.14 -9.97 0.00
C LEU A 20 -12.30 -11.24 -0.83
N ILE A 21 -12.33 -11.14 -2.15
CA ILE A 21 -12.39 -12.32 -3.03
C ILE A 21 -11.18 -13.22 -2.82
N ALA A 22 -9.98 -12.64 -2.70
CA ALA A 22 -8.75 -13.38 -2.46
C ALA A 22 -8.68 -13.99 -1.04
N ALA A 23 -9.44 -13.48 -0.07
CA ALA A 23 -9.53 -14.05 1.27
C ALA A 23 -10.38 -15.34 1.33
N ILE A 24 -11.33 -15.55 0.40
CA ILE A 24 -12.23 -16.70 0.40
C ILE A 24 -11.48 -18.05 0.40
N PRO A 25 -10.53 -18.31 -0.50
CA PRO A 25 -9.78 -19.57 -0.49
C PRO A 25 -9.01 -19.80 0.82
N TRP A 26 -8.49 -18.72 1.40
CA TRP A 26 -7.77 -18.80 2.67
C TRP A 26 -8.69 -19.17 3.82
N ILE A 27 -9.82 -18.48 3.96
CA ILE A 27 -10.81 -18.78 5.00
C ILE A 27 -11.31 -20.21 4.85
N ALA A 28 -11.58 -20.65 3.62
CA ALA A 28 -12.01 -22.02 3.34
C ALA A 28 -10.93 -23.04 3.75
N ALA A 29 -9.66 -22.82 3.38
CA ALA A 29 -8.57 -23.70 3.76
C ALA A 29 -8.37 -23.77 5.28
N TYR A 30 -8.49 -22.62 5.95
CA TYR A 30 -8.37 -22.54 7.41
C TYR A 30 -9.47 -23.32 8.11
N VAL A 31 -10.74 -23.12 7.71
CA VAL A 31 -11.90 -23.73 8.38
C VAL A 31 -12.06 -25.21 8.05
N PHE A 32 -11.84 -25.62 6.80
CA PHE A 32 -12.13 -26.98 6.36
C PHE A 32 -10.92 -27.91 6.41
N LEU A 33 -9.72 -27.40 6.24
CA LEU A 33 -8.51 -28.20 6.17
C LEU A 33 -7.63 -28.10 7.42
N ASN A 34 -8.00 -27.25 8.38
CA ASN A 34 -7.18 -26.94 9.57
C ASN A 34 -5.72 -26.58 9.20
N LEU A 35 -5.53 -26.10 7.96
CA LEU A 35 -4.22 -25.68 7.50
C LEU A 35 -3.96 -24.26 7.99
N LEU A 36 -2.92 -24.10 8.78
CA LEU A 36 -2.28 -22.82 9.09
C LEU A 36 -1.80 -22.18 7.79
N SER A 37 -2.73 -21.60 7.04
CA SER A 37 -2.48 -21.06 5.72
C SER A 37 -2.25 -19.55 5.75
N SER A 38 -1.47 -19.09 6.73
CA SER A 38 -1.03 -17.70 6.79
C SER A 38 -0.31 -17.23 5.51
N LEU A 39 0.28 -18.16 4.75
CA LEU A 39 0.77 -17.94 3.38
C LEU A 39 -0.29 -17.29 2.47
N ALA A 40 -1.56 -17.57 2.69
CA ALA A 40 -2.63 -17.00 1.87
C ALA A 40 -2.88 -15.51 2.13
N ALA A 41 -2.36 -14.93 3.21
CA ALA A 41 -2.37 -13.47 3.40
C ALA A 41 -1.61 -12.74 2.29
N ILE A 42 -0.64 -13.40 1.64
CA ILE A 42 0.01 -12.90 0.43
C ILE A 42 -1.01 -12.74 -0.71
N LEU A 43 -1.91 -13.70 -0.87
CA LEU A 43 -2.94 -13.67 -1.92
C LEU A 43 -3.92 -12.52 -1.71
N ILE A 44 -4.25 -12.18 -0.45
CA ILE A 44 -5.11 -11.03 -0.13
C ILE A 44 -4.48 -9.74 -0.65
N ALA A 45 -3.19 -9.53 -0.39
CA ALA A 45 -2.48 -8.37 -0.87
C ALA A 45 -2.44 -8.31 -2.41
N MET A 46 -2.18 -9.44 -3.07
CA MET A 46 -2.19 -9.54 -4.54
C MET A 46 -3.57 -9.27 -5.12
N GLY A 47 -4.63 -9.85 -4.53
CA GLY A 47 -6.01 -9.62 -4.92
C GLY A 47 -6.44 -8.16 -4.74
N ALA A 48 -6.06 -7.55 -3.63
CA ALA A 48 -6.31 -6.14 -3.37
C ALA A 48 -5.63 -5.26 -4.43
N TYR A 49 -4.38 -5.55 -4.79
CA TYR A 49 -3.69 -4.82 -5.85
C TYR A 49 -4.33 -5.02 -7.23
N ALA A 50 -4.69 -6.25 -7.58
CA ALA A 50 -5.37 -6.55 -8.84
C ALA A 50 -6.72 -5.81 -8.94
N GLY A 51 -7.52 -5.81 -7.88
CA GLY A 51 -8.77 -5.07 -7.79
C GLY A 51 -8.58 -3.56 -7.89
N TYR A 52 -7.55 -3.02 -7.22
CA TYR A 52 -7.18 -1.61 -7.31
C TYR A 52 -6.91 -1.18 -8.76
N LYS A 53 -6.11 -1.95 -9.49
CA LYS A 53 -5.81 -1.71 -10.91
C LYS A 53 -7.05 -1.86 -11.79
N LYS A 54 -7.85 -2.91 -11.56
CA LYS A 54 -9.04 -3.20 -12.38
C LYS A 54 -10.08 -2.08 -12.33
N LEU A 55 -10.18 -1.37 -11.20
CA LEU A 55 -11.05 -0.20 -11.05
C LEU A 55 -10.31 1.14 -11.28
N ASN A 56 -9.26 1.12 -12.09
CA ASN A 56 -8.52 2.29 -12.52
C ASN A 56 -7.96 3.16 -11.37
N GLY A 57 -7.52 2.54 -10.28
CA GLY A 57 -6.77 3.23 -9.23
C GLY A 57 -5.42 3.74 -9.76
N PRO A 58 -5.03 4.99 -9.46
CA PRO A 58 -3.76 5.55 -9.92
C PRO A 58 -2.57 4.85 -9.23
N VAL A 59 -1.75 4.15 -10.00
CA VAL A 59 -0.58 3.42 -9.47
C VAL A 59 0.56 4.39 -9.19
N ASN A 60 0.83 4.65 -7.92
CA ASN A 60 1.88 5.55 -7.44
C ASN A 60 2.56 5.01 -6.17
N LYS A 61 3.55 5.71 -5.58
CA LYS A 61 4.23 5.28 -4.36
C LYS A 61 3.27 5.09 -3.17
N GLY A 62 2.16 5.83 -3.14
CA GLY A 62 1.12 5.73 -2.12
C GLY A 62 0.27 4.46 -2.25
N THR A 63 0.22 3.84 -3.44
CA THR A 63 -0.59 2.64 -3.70
C THR A 63 -0.17 1.48 -2.79
N VAL A 64 1.13 1.32 -2.53
CA VAL A 64 1.65 0.28 -1.61
C VAL A 64 1.01 0.40 -0.23
N TRP A 65 0.91 1.63 0.28
CA TRP A 65 0.33 1.90 1.59
C TRP A 65 -1.17 1.65 1.63
N ILE A 66 -1.88 2.05 0.57
CA ILE A 66 -3.32 1.79 0.43
C ILE A 66 -3.57 0.28 0.45
N ILE A 67 -2.83 -0.48 -0.35
CA ILE A 67 -2.95 -1.94 -0.39
C ILE A 67 -2.58 -2.56 0.96
N GLY A 68 -1.51 -2.10 1.60
CA GLY A 68 -1.08 -2.59 2.91
C GLY A 68 -2.16 -2.42 3.99
N ILE A 69 -2.79 -1.23 4.06
CA ILE A 69 -3.87 -0.96 5.02
C ILE A 69 -5.09 -1.84 4.73
N ILE A 70 -5.52 -1.92 3.48
CA ILE A 70 -6.69 -2.71 3.09
C ILE A 70 -6.44 -4.19 3.40
N THR A 71 -5.24 -4.70 3.10
CA THR A 71 -4.86 -6.08 3.43
C THR A 71 -4.91 -6.32 4.93
N LEU A 72 -4.36 -5.39 5.73
CA LEU A 72 -4.39 -5.50 7.19
C LEU A 72 -5.82 -5.52 7.74
N ILE A 73 -6.69 -4.64 7.24
CA ILE A 73 -8.10 -4.60 7.64
C ILE A 73 -8.78 -5.94 7.31
N ILE A 74 -8.59 -6.46 6.10
CA ILE A 74 -9.21 -7.73 5.67
C ILE A 74 -8.71 -8.90 6.52
N VAL A 75 -7.39 -8.98 6.77
CA VAL A 75 -6.79 -10.01 7.62
C VAL A 75 -7.34 -9.94 9.05
N THR A 76 -7.47 -8.73 9.60
CA THR A 76 -8.03 -8.52 10.95
C THR A 76 -9.50 -8.95 11.03
N VAL A 77 -10.32 -8.50 10.09
CA VAL A 77 -11.75 -8.88 10.03
C VAL A 77 -11.91 -10.38 9.81
N ALA A 78 -11.10 -10.98 8.95
CA ALA A 78 -11.15 -12.43 8.73
C ALA A 78 -10.82 -13.21 10.00
N ASN A 79 -9.74 -12.86 10.71
CA ASN A 79 -9.33 -13.58 11.93
C ASN A 79 -10.30 -13.37 13.10
N PHE A 80 -10.71 -12.13 13.35
CA PHE A 80 -11.47 -11.82 14.57
C PHE A 80 -12.99 -11.78 14.37
N VAL A 81 -13.49 -11.81 13.14
CA VAL A 81 -14.94 -11.81 12.90
C VAL A 81 -15.36 -13.02 12.09
N ILE A 82 -14.81 -13.22 10.89
CA ILE A 82 -15.33 -14.22 9.97
C ILE A 82 -15.03 -15.63 10.45
N ILE A 83 -13.79 -15.93 10.81
CA ILE A 83 -13.36 -17.26 11.24
C ILE A 83 -14.11 -17.71 12.51
N PRO A 84 -14.19 -16.91 13.60
CA PRO A 84 -14.99 -17.30 14.77
C PRO A 84 -16.45 -17.57 14.45
N LEU A 85 -17.08 -16.72 13.62
CA LEU A 85 -18.49 -16.94 13.24
C LEU A 85 -18.70 -18.23 12.45
N ILE A 86 -17.76 -18.59 11.57
CA ILE A 86 -17.85 -19.83 10.81
C ILE A 86 -17.64 -21.04 11.74
N TYR A 87 -16.72 -20.96 12.70
CA TYR A 87 -16.54 -22.04 13.69
C TYR A 87 -17.80 -22.23 14.52
N LEU A 88 -18.38 -21.15 15.06
CA LEU A 88 -19.64 -21.23 15.82
C LEU A 88 -20.78 -21.84 14.98
N ALA A 89 -20.92 -21.41 13.73
CA ALA A 89 -21.94 -21.94 12.82
C ALA A 89 -21.72 -23.44 12.51
N ARG A 90 -20.47 -23.83 12.26
CA ARG A 90 -20.11 -25.24 11.96
C ARG A 90 -20.38 -26.15 13.12
N ASP A 91 -20.11 -25.72 14.35
CA ASP A 91 -20.27 -26.52 15.56
C ASP A 91 -21.70 -26.42 16.10
N GLY A 92 -22.65 -25.83 15.35
CA GLY A 92 -24.08 -25.80 15.67
C GLY A 92 -24.47 -24.77 16.74
N PHE A 93 -23.57 -23.87 17.12
CA PHE A 93 -23.88 -22.79 18.05
C PHE A 93 -24.67 -21.67 17.36
N ALA A 94 -25.57 -21.02 18.14
CA ALA A 94 -26.29 -19.87 17.65
C ALA A 94 -25.33 -18.70 17.39
N LEU A 95 -25.49 -18.01 16.24
CA LEU A 95 -24.70 -16.83 15.90
C LEU A 95 -25.18 -15.60 16.69
N ASN A 96 -24.86 -15.55 17.97
CA ASN A 96 -25.20 -14.47 18.87
C ASN A 96 -23.97 -14.01 19.68
N LEU A 97 -24.11 -12.87 20.34
CA LEU A 97 -23.02 -12.25 21.08
C LEU A 97 -22.53 -13.11 22.23
N THR A 98 -23.39 -13.91 22.86
CA THR A 98 -23.05 -14.77 23.99
C THR A 98 -22.06 -15.86 23.59
N TYR A 99 -22.35 -16.61 22.52
CA TYR A 99 -21.41 -17.64 22.02
C TYR A 99 -20.15 -17.03 21.40
N TYR A 100 -20.25 -15.85 20.78
CA TYR A 100 -19.10 -15.12 20.31
C TYR A 100 -18.18 -14.73 21.47
N LYS A 101 -18.71 -14.20 22.58
CA LYS A 101 -17.94 -13.94 23.79
C LYS A 101 -17.32 -15.20 24.38
N TRP A 102 -18.08 -16.29 24.47
CA TRP A 102 -17.59 -17.58 24.95
C TRP A 102 -16.39 -18.07 24.13
N PHE A 103 -16.44 -17.93 22.79
CA PHE A 103 -15.33 -18.30 21.91
C PHE A 103 -14.04 -17.57 22.30
N PHE A 104 -14.12 -16.28 22.62
CA PHE A 104 -12.97 -15.47 23.01
C PHE A 104 -12.56 -15.62 24.48
N SER A 105 -13.40 -16.23 25.31
CA SER A 105 -13.07 -16.55 26.73
C SER A 105 -12.26 -17.84 26.87
N SER A 106 -12.11 -18.61 25.78
CA SER A 106 -11.27 -19.81 25.78
C SER A 106 -9.81 -19.42 25.55
N ASP A 107 -8.97 -19.61 26.57
CA ASP A 107 -7.53 -19.31 26.51
C ASP A 107 -6.82 -20.05 25.38
N GLU A 108 -7.21 -21.29 25.10
CA GLU A 108 -6.62 -22.09 24.05
C GLU A 108 -6.95 -21.54 22.65
N LEU A 109 -8.23 -21.24 22.41
CA LEU A 109 -8.69 -20.67 21.13
C LEU A 109 -8.09 -19.29 20.89
N MET A 110 -8.09 -18.45 21.93
CA MET A 110 -7.55 -17.11 21.85
C MET A 110 -6.05 -17.10 21.58
N THR A 111 -5.29 -17.94 22.28
CA THR A 111 -3.85 -18.08 22.07
C THR A 111 -3.54 -18.58 20.66
N GLY A 112 -4.30 -19.54 20.14
CA GLY A 112 -4.18 -20.02 18.76
C GLY A 112 -4.43 -18.89 17.76
N MET A 113 -5.54 -18.19 17.90
CA MET A 113 -5.91 -17.08 17.02
C MET A 113 -4.87 -15.94 17.01
N ILE A 114 -4.35 -15.56 18.16
CA ILE A 114 -3.33 -14.50 18.25
C ILE A 114 -2.05 -14.93 17.51
N LYS A 115 -1.61 -16.18 17.69
CA LYS A 115 -0.47 -16.72 16.95
C LYS A 115 -0.69 -16.66 15.44
N ASP A 116 -1.85 -17.14 14.98
CA ASP A 116 -2.21 -17.16 13.57
C ASP A 116 -2.32 -15.75 12.99
N TYR A 117 -2.86 -14.83 13.75
CA TYR A 117 -2.95 -13.43 13.35
C TYR A 117 -1.57 -12.78 13.19
N VAL A 118 -0.67 -13.00 14.15
CA VAL A 118 0.72 -12.48 14.07
C VAL A 118 1.43 -13.03 12.83
N ILE A 119 1.31 -14.32 12.59
CA ILE A 119 1.89 -14.96 11.41
C ILE A 119 1.25 -14.41 10.13
N SER A 120 -0.08 -14.23 10.11
CA SER A 120 -0.79 -13.64 8.97
C SER A 120 -0.34 -12.21 8.65
N ILE A 121 -0.05 -11.38 9.67
CA ILE A 121 0.51 -10.04 9.48
C ILE A 121 1.89 -10.11 8.80
N ILE A 122 2.75 -11.04 9.23
CA ILE A 122 4.08 -11.21 8.62
C ILE A 122 3.94 -11.56 7.13
N PHE A 123 3.06 -12.51 6.79
CA PHE A 123 2.83 -12.88 5.40
C PHE A 123 2.11 -11.81 4.59
N ALA A 124 1.20 -11.05 5.20
CA ALA A 124 0.60 -9.88 4.57
C ALA A 124 1.67 -8.83 4.20
N PHE A 125 2.62 -8.59 5.12
CA PHE A 125 3.76 -7.71 4.86
C PHE A 125 4.62 -8.20 3.69
N ILE A 126 4.95 -9.49 3.64
CA ILE A 126 5.67 -10.12 2.51
C ILE A 126 4.88 -9.94 1.21
N GLY A 127 3.56 -10.12 1.24
CA GLY A 127 2.67 -9.91 0.10
C GLY A 127 2.73 -8.46 -0.41
N VAL A 128 2.66 -7.49 0.48
CA VAL A 128 2.78 -6.07 0.14
C VAL A 128 4.16 -5.74 -0.42
N GLN A 129 5.23 -6.34 0.11
CA GLN A 129 6.58 -6.21 -0.45
C GLN A 129 6.68 -6.78 -1.87
N SER A 130 6.05 -7.92 -2.13
CA SER A 130 6.00 -8.50 -3.47
C SER A 130 5.30 -7.58 -4.47
N ILE A 131 4.19 -6.96 -4.06
CA ILE A 131 3.45 -5.98 -4.88
C ILE A 131 4.30 -4.74 -5.17
N MET A 132 5.16 -4.33 -4.26
CA MET A 132 6.06 -3.20 -4.49
C MET A 132 6.92 -3.39 -5.75
N ARG A 133 7.35 -4.63 -6.04
CA ARG A 133 8.06 -4.97 -7.29
C ARG A 133 7.16 -4.78 -8.51
N ASN A 134 5.92 -5.28 -8.45
CA ASN A 134 4.95 -5.13 -9.53
C ASN A 134 4.59 -3.65 -9.80
N ILE A 135 4.43 -2.85 -8.74
CA ILE A 135 4.21 -1.40 -8.86
C ILE A 135 5.39 -0.71 -9.54
N ARG A 136 6.61 -1.18 -9.30
CA ARG A 136 7.83 -0.67 -9.95
C ARG A 136 7.85 -1.00 -11.43
N SER A 137 7.57 -2.27 -11.76
CA SER A 137 7.47 -2.75 -13.14
C SER A 137 6.38 -2.02 -13.92
N ASP A 138 5.18 -1.86 -13.35
CA ASP A 138 4.06 -1.15 -13.98
C ASP A 138 4.34 0.34 -14.22
N ARG A 139 5.33 0.89 -13.53
CA ARG A 139 5.81 2.26 -13.75
C ARG A 139 6.94 2.36 -14.76
N GLY A 140 7.38 1.24 -15.34
CA GLY A 140 8.57 1.19 -16.18
C GLY A 140 9.87 1.46 -15.39
N ILE A 141 9.85 1.25 -14.06
CA ILE A 141 11.03 1.33 -13.19
C ILE A 141 11.50 -0.10 -13.00
N GLU A 142 12.27 -0.57 -13.95
CA GLU A 142 12.90 -1.89 -13.88
C GLU A 142 14.11 -1.82 -12.92
N ASP A 143 14.21 -2.86 -12.03
CA ASP A 143 15.35 -3.30 -11.24
C ASP A 143 15.86 -2.43 -10.05
N PRO A 144 16.26 -3.04 -8.89
CA PRO A 144 16.91 -2.33 -7.77
C PRO A 144 18.23 -1.64 -8.14
N ALA A 145 18.96 -2.13 -9.15
CA ALA A 145 20.07 -1.43 -9.76
C ALA A 145 19.63 -0.07 -10.37
N SER A 146 18.36 0.07 -10.78
CA SER A 146 17.84 1.32 -11.30
C SER A 146 17.63 2.39 -10.23
N TYR A 147 17.58 2.04 -8.92
CA TYR A 147 17.44 3.06 -7.86
C TYR A 147 18.73 3.84 -7.61
N GLN A 148 19.86 3.20 -7.68
CA GLN A 148 21.14 3.93 -7.72
C GLN A 148 21.18 4.80 -8.99
N ASN A 149 20.87 4.20 -10.13
CA ASN A 149 20.77 4.92 -11.41
C ASN A 149 19.71 6.04 -11.42
N VAL A 150 18.58 5.90 -10.72
CA VAL A 150 17.55 6.98 -10.65
C VAL A 150 18.03 8.12 -9.77
N ASN A 151 18.65 7.85 -8.61
CA ASN A 151 19.19 8.90 -7.76
C ASN A 151 20.38 9.61 -8.43
N GLU A 152 21.26 8.85 -9.06
CA GLU A 152 22.33 9.38 -9.90
C GLU A 152 21.76 10.20 -11.07
N GLY A 153 20.79 9.69 -11.80
CA GLY A 153 20.14 10.38 -12.89
C GLY A 153 19.39 11.66 -12.44
N ILE A 154 18.79 11.69 -11.25
CA ILE A 154 18.22 12.92 -10.67
C ILE A 154 19.34 13.91 -10.36
N SER A 155 20.45 13.43 -9.78
CA SER A 155 21.63 14.23 -9.50
C SER A 155 22.22 14.80 -10.78
N ASP A 156 22.32 13.99 -11.84
CA ASP A 156 22.82 14.41 -13.15
C ASP A 156 21.93 15.48 -13.78
N ILE A 157 20.60 15.27 -13.79
CA ILE A 157 19.67 16.28 -14.27
C ILE A 157 19.79 17.57 -13.43
N LYS A 158 19.84 17.45 -12.11
CA LYS A 158 19.97 18.60 -11.21
C LYS A 158 21.30 19.35 -11.44
N SER A 159 22.39 18.62 -11.70
CA SER A 159 23.70 19.21 -11.99
C SER A 159 23.68 20.06 -13.26
N VAL A 160 22.94 19.64 -14.29
CA VAL A 160 22.76 20.45 -15.51
C VAL A 160 22.04 21.75 -15.20
N PHE A 161 20.94 21.71 -14.44
CA PHE A 161 20.24 22.93 -14.03
C PHE A 161 21.13 23.82 -13.14
N SER A 162 21.97 23.25 -12.30
CA SER A 162 22.95 23.95 -11.47
C SER A 162 24.01 24.63 -12.32
N LYS A 163 24.56 23.93 -13.31
CA LYS A 163 25.57 24.43 -14.24
C LYS A 163 25.10 25.71 -14.97
N TYR A 164 23.83 25.76 -15.33
CA TYR A 164 23.22 26.88 -16.03
C TYR A 164 22.45 27.84 -15.10
N HIS A 165 22.54 27.66 -13.78
CA HIS A 165 21.81 28.43 -12.77
C HIS A 165 20.28 28.48 -13.02
N ALA A 166 19.72 27.41 -13.59
CA ALA A 166 18.34 27.33 -14.06
C ALA A 166 17.37 26.88 -12.95
N PHE A 167 17.39 27.58 -11.81
CA PHE A 167 16.51 27.31 -10.66
C PHE A 167 15.30 28.25 -10.59
N ASP A 168 15.17 29.16 -11.50
CA ASP A 168 14.07 30.11 -11.60
C ASP A 168 13.59 30.31 -13.04
N LYS A 169 12.51 31.10 -13.19
CA LYS A 169 11.90 31.40 -14.49
C LYS A 169 12.81 32.23 -15.40
N GLY A 170 13.69 33.03 -14.80
CA GLY A 170 14.58 33.94 -15.54
C GLY A 170 15.70 33.25 -16.28
N ASN A 171 16.17 32.15 -15.71
CA ASN A 171 17.30 31.35 -16.20
C ASN A 171 16.87 29.98 -16.77
N ALA A 172 15.59 29.84 -17.16
CA ALA A 172 15.08 28.59 -17.70
C ALA A 172 15.80 28.21 -19.01
N ILE A 173 16.20 26.93 -19.12
CA ILE A 173 16.96 26.35 -20.24
C ILE A 173 16.09 25.46 -21.12
N SER A 174 16.53 25.20 -22.35
CA SER A 174 15.77 24.36 -23.28
C SER A 174 15.81 22.88 -22.86
N LYS A 175 14.79 22.13 -23.28
CA LYS A 175 14.72 20.68 -23.04
C LYS A 175 15.88 19.95 -23.71
N GLU A 176 16.24 20.39 -24.93
CA GLU A 176 17.30 19.81 -25.75
C GLU A 176 18.63 19.91 -25.02
N MET A 177 18.90 21.02 -24.35
CA MET A 177 20.13 21.24 -23.58
C MET A 177 20.22 20.27 -22.40
N VAL A 178 19.11 20.02 -21.67
CA VAL A 178 19.09 19.05 -20.57
C VAL A 178 19.28 17.63 -21.09
N LEU A 179 18.60 17.27 -22.18
CA LEU A 179 18.65 15.92 -22.72
C LEU A 179 19.97 15.59 -23.43
N SER A 180 20.64 16.58 -24.02
CA SER A 180 21.97 16.35 -24.64
C SER A 180 23.05 16.00 -23.61
N GLU A 181 22.94 16.52 -22.39
CA GLU A 181 23.91 16.24 -21.33
C GLU A 181 23.54 14.97 -20.51
N THR A 182 22.24 14.68 -20.32
CA THR A 182 21.81 13.58 -19.44
C THR A 182 21.32 12.33 -20.19
N GLY A 183 20.89 12.46 -21.44
CA GLY A 183 20.32 11.36 -22.23
C GLY A 183 19.00 10.79 -21.69
N ASN A 184 18.55 11.16 -20.48
CA ASN A 184 17.48 10.51 -19.76
C ASN A 184 16.12 11.18 -19.93
N THR A 185 15.50 10.97 -21.10
CA THR A 185 14.20 11.53 -21.46
C THR A 185 13.08 11.08 -20.52
N GLN A 186 13.11 9.83 -20.04
CA GLN A 186 12.05 9.29 -19.19
C GLN A 186 12.07 9.92 -17.80
N LEU A 187 13.24 10.03 -17.20
CA LEU A 187 13.41 10.67 -15.90
C LEU A 187 13.04 12.16 -15.94
N PHE A 188 13.46 12.87 -17.00
CA PHE A 188 13.08 14.26 -17.24
C PHE A 188 11.55 14.42 -17.27
N ARG A 189 10.83 13.55 -18.03
CA ARG A 189 9.34 13.57 -18.06
C ARG A 189 8.74 13.30 -16.69
N THR A 190 9.32 12.38 -15.92
CA THR A 190 8.85 12.05 -14.55
C THR A 190 9.00 13.25 -13.62
N LEU A 191 10.13 13.95 -13.67
CA LEU A 191 10.36 15.15 -12.86
C LEU A 191 9.43 16.31 -13.27
N CYS A 192 9.12 16.43 -14.57
CA CYS A 192 8.11 17.36 -15.05
C CYS A 192 6.70 17.02 -14.54
N ALA A 193 6.30 15.75 -14.57
CA ALA A 193 5.02 15.29 -14.04
C ALA A 193 4.90 15.50 -12.53
N GLN A 194 6.00 15.41 -11.79
CA GLN A 194 6.08 15.70 -10.36
C GLN A 194 6.16 17.21 -10.05
N ARG A 195 6.19 18.07 -11.08
CA ARG A 195 6.37 19.53 -10.99
C ARG A 195 7.68 19.97 -10.33
N ILE A 196 8.67 19.11 -10.26
CA ILE A 196 10.03 19.43 -9.82
C ILE A 196 10.73 20.22 -10.94
N ILE A 197 10.55 19.79 -12.19
CA ILE A 197 10.94 20.57 -13.36
C ILE A 197 9.68 21.27 -13.89
N ARG A 198 9.72 22.60 -13.98
CA ARG A 198 8.60 23.42 -14.44
C ARG A 198 8.90 24.05 -15.78
N ARG A 199 7.86 24.14 -16.61
CA ARG A 199 7.94 24.78 -17.92
C ARG A 199 7.56 26.26 -17.82
N TYR A 200 8.39 27.12 -18.43
CA TYR A 200 8.13 28.57 -18.59
C TYR A 200 8.55 29.05 -19.97
N ARG A 201 7.63 29.61 -20.75
CA ARG A 201 7.86 30.15 -22.12
C ARG A 201 8.60 29.19 -23.08
N GLY A 202 8.32 27.87 -22.98
CA GLY A 202 8.98 26.84 -23.79
C GLY A 202 10.22 26.22 -23.16
N ASN A 203 10.86 26.89 -22.21
CA ASN A 203 12.03 26.47 -21.47
C ASN A 203 11.65 25.80 -20.12
N TYR A 204 12.64 25.28 -19.41
CA TYR A 204 12.45 24.51 -18.17
C TYR A 204 13.40 25.00 -17.09
N TYR A 205 12.93 25.01 -15.85
CA TYR A 205 13.72 25.29 -14.66
C TYR A 205 13.44 24.27 -13.56
N TYR A 206 14.40 24.06 -12.68
CA TYR A 206 14.32 23.14 -11.57
C TYR A 206 13.84 23.86 -10.31
N ASP A 207 12.72 23.40 -9.73
CA ASP A 207 12.13 24.00 -8.53
C ASP A 207 12.55 23.18 -7.30
N GLU A 208 13.60 23.64 -6.60
CA GLU A 208 14.10 22.97 -5.39
C GLU A 208 13.05 22.94 -4.25
N ARG A 209 12.15 23.93 -4.19
CA ARG A 209 11.07 23.93 -3.20
C ARG A 209 10.07 22.82 -3.49
N ALA A 210 9.76 22.60 -4.76
CA ALA A 210 8.86 21.52 -5.16
C ALA A 210 9.48 20.12 -4.90
N GLU A 211 10.80 19.98 -5.03
CA GLU A 211 11.51 18.76 -4.65
C GLU A 211 11.34 18.49 -3.14
N THR A 212 11.61 19.49 -2.31
CA THR A 212 11.47 19.42 -0.85
C THR A 212 10.02 19.17 -0.44
N ASP A 213 9.05 19.87 -1.03
CA ASP A 213 7.62 19.71 -0.76
C ASP A 213 7.11 18.31 -1.13
N THR A 214 7.60 17.74 -2.23
CA THR A 214 7.25 16.37 -2.64
C THR A 214 7.76 15.35 -1.63
N PHE A 215 8.97 15.55 -1.11
CA PHE A 215 9.53 14.72 -0.04
C PHE A 215 8.75 14.87 1.27
N TYR A 216 8.38 16.09 1.65
CA TYR A 216 7.56 16.38 2.84
C TYR A 216 6.14 15.79 2.74
N ARG A 217 5.49 15.89 1.58
CA ARG A 217 4.17 15.28 1.35
C ARG A 217 4.23 13.76 1.50
N THR A 218 5.27 13.13 0.96
CA THR A 218 5.45 11.68 1.08
C THR A 218 5.64 11.29 2.54
N ARG A 219 6.44 12.03 3.32
CA ARG A 219 6.62 11.81 4.76
C ARG A 219 5.32 12.00 5.56
N LYS A 220 4.54 13.04 5.27
CA LYS A 220 3.23 13.27 5.92
C LYS A 220 2.25 12.14 5.61
N VAL A 221 2.18 11.66 4.37
CA VAL A 221 1.33 10.53 3.99
C VAL A 221 1.77 9.27 4.73
N VAL A 222 3.06 8.98 4.78
CA VAL A 222 3.60 7.83 5.53
C VAL A 222 3.28 7.94 7.01
N ALA A 223 3.49 9.11 7.63
CA ALA A 223 3.16 9.34 9.04
C ALA A 223 1.66 9.19 9.31
N TYR A 224 0.80 9.73 8.44
CA TYR A 224 -0.66 9.57 8.55
C TYR A 224 -1.07 8.10 8.47
N VAL A 225 -0.51 7.36 7.53
CA VAL A 225 -0.78 5.93 7.35
C VAL A 225 -0.34 5.12 8.57
N LEU A 226 0.88 5.39 9.08
CA LEU A 226 1.36 4.75 10.32
C LEU A 226 0.47 5.08 11.51
N SER A 227 -0.02 6.32 11.62
CA SER A 227 -0.94 6.72 12.68
C SER A 227 -2.29 5.99 12.57
N VAL A 228 -2.85 5.90 11.37
CA VAL A 228 -4.11 5.15 11.14
C VAL A 228 -3.92 3.66 11.46
N THR A 229 -2.80 3.07 11.05
CA THR A 229 -2.48 1.67 11.36
C THR A 229 -2.35 1.46 12.86
N ALA A 230 -1.66 2.35 13.57
CA ALA A 230 -1.54 2.30 15.02
C ALA A 230 -2.90 2.43 15.72
N ILE A 231 -3.76 3.34 15.27
CA ILE A 231 -5.12 3.51 15.80
C ILE A 231 -5.95 2.25 15.59
N VAL A 232 -5.93 1.66 14.40
CA VAL A 232 -6.65 0.40 14.10
C VAL A 232 -6.14 -0.72 15.01
N LEU A 233 -4.83 -0.84 15.20
CA LEU A 233 -4.21 -1.82 16.09
C LEU A 233 -4.65 -1.61 17.55
N VAL A 234 -4.64 -0.38 18.04
CA VAL A 234 -5.08 -0.02 19.40
C VAL A 234 -6.57 -0.33 19.57
N ILE A 235 -7.42 0.03 18.61
CA ILE A 235 -8.86 -0.28 18.66
C ILE A 235 -9.09 -1.79 18.68
N THR A 236 -8.37 -2.56 17.85
CA THR A 236 -8.51 -4.03 17.80
C THR A 236 -8.07 -4.68 19.11
N ILE A 237 -6.94 -4.24 19.68
CA ILE A 237 -6.45 -4.73 20.98
C ILE A 237 -7.44 -4.32 22.09
N SER A 238 -7.90 -3.07 22.09
CA SER A 238 -8.87 -2.59 23.09
C SER A 238 -10.19 -3.33 23.02
N LEU A 239 -10.67 -3.65 21.81
CA LEU A 239 -11.88 -4.45 21.62
C LEU A 239 -11.68 -5.89 22.15
N ALA A 240 -10.54 -6.49 21.89
CA ALA A 240 -10.20 -7.81 22.40
C ALA A 240 -10.14 -7.81 23.93
N ILE A 241 -9.48 -6.84 24.54
CA ILE A 241 -9.41 -6.67 26.00
C ILE A 241 -10.82 -6.41 26.57
N LEU A 242 -11.62 -5.53 25.96
CA LEU A 242 -12.98 -5.24 26.40
C LEU A 242 -13.88 -6.48 26.38
N ILE A 243 -13.74 -7.31 25.36
CA ILE A 243 -14.45 -8.59 25.25
C ILE A 243 -14.04 -9.49 26.41
N VAL A 244 -12.74 -9.62 26.71
CA VAL A 244 -12.25 -10.43 27.83
C VAL A 244 -12.79 -9.91 29.17
N VAL A 245 -12.67 -8.60 29.45
CA VAL A 245 -13.12 -7.96 30.70
C VAL A 245 -14.64 -8.03 30.89
N LEU A 246 -15.43 -8.00 29.81
CA LEU A 246 -16.89 -8.14 29.91
C LEU A 246 -17.34 -9.61 29.99
N THR A 247 -16.43 -10.57 29.93
CA THR A 247 -16.71 -12.02 30.06
C THR A 247 -16.34 -12.57 31.44
N GLU A 248 -15.58 -11.82 32.27
CA GLU A 248 -15.42 -12.06 33.70
C GLU A 248 -16.63 -11.54 34.49
#